data_14c93e01f812fe6f00854e03c8be368a
#
_entry.id   14c93e01f812fe6f00854e03c8be368a
#
_cell.length_a   1.000
_cell.length_b   1.000
_cell.length_c   1.000
_cell.angle_alpha   90.00
_cell.angle_beta   90.00
_cell.angle_gamma   90.00
#
_symmetry.space_group_name_H-M   'P 1'
#
loop_
_entity.id
_entity.type
_entity.pdbx_description
1 polymer ?
#
loop_
_entity_poly.entity_id
_entity_poly.type
_entity_poly.pdbx_seq_one_letter_code
_entity_poly.pdbx_strand_id
1 'polypeptide(L)'
;MPPKPIPITDRLSYWKASSEPLSADIGVLKGRECTWIFDVGNGPEAAGCIKSLPGLKRAVLSHFHMDHIGNWREAGAETLYQGAYTFRHTGMGEIVRGSLALEDGVRLFEIPSSHAKGCIGMEVDETYAFLGDAVYCTAKHTQGRLAYNAGLLADELKVLRGIKAQYFLLSHDEAFIRKKEEVLAELEEIYGRRDPQSPYIFLA
;
A
#
# COMPACT_ATOMS: atom_id res chain seq x y z
N MET A 1 -8.28 5.94 -24.57
CA MET A 1 -7.72 4.68 -24.05
C MET A 1 -7.05 4.99 -22.71
N PRO A 2 -7.18 4.15 -21.69
CA PRO A 2 -6.49 4.39 -20.44
C PRO A 2 -4.96 4.41 -20.65
N PRO A 3 -4.21 5.14 -19.80
CA PRO A 3 -2.76 5.17 -19.88
C PRO A 3 -2.19 3.77 -19.67
N LYS A 4 -1.01 3.50 -20.26
CA LYS A 4 -0.31 2.23 -20.00
C LYS A 4 0.33 2.28 -18.62
N PRO A 5 0.37 1.15 -17.89
CA PRO A 5 1.08 1.10 -16.61
C PRO A 5 2.59 1.26 -16.83
N ILE A 6 3.26 1.84 -15.84
CA ILE A 6 4.72 2.02 -15.82
C ILE A 6 5.34 0.68 -15.39
N PRO A 7 6.22 0.06 -16.18
CA PRO A 7 6.82 -1.22 -15.83
C PRO A 7 7.88 -1.08 -14.74
N ILE A 8 7.92 -2.05 -13.82
CA ILE A 8 8.97 -2.24 -12.82
C ILE A 8 9.82 -3.46 -13.21
N THR A 9 9.13 -4.55 -13.56
CA THR A 9 9.72 -5.79 -14.09
C THR A 9 8.86 -6.30 -15.26
N ASP A 10 9.19 -7.45 -15.83
CA ASP A 10 8.39 -8.07 -16.91
C ASP A 10 6.96 -8.42 -16.47
N ARG A 11 6.71 -8.57 -15.18
CA ARG A 11 5.39 -8.92 -14.63
C ARG A 11 4.84 -7.93 -13.60
N LEU A 12 5.65 -7.01 -13.09
CA LEU A 12 5.25 -6.01 -12.11
C LEU A 12 5.24 -4.62 -12.75
N SER A 13 4.16 -3.88 -12.55
CA SER A 13 3.96 -2.52 -13.06
C SER A 13 3.05 -1.74 -12.14
N TYR A 14 2.87 -0.45 -12.40
CA TYR A 14 1.95 0.39 -11.65
C TYR A 14 1.40 1.53 -12.49
N TRP A 15 0.25 2.08 -12.10
CA TRP A 15 -0.22 3.39 -12.52
C TRP A 15 0.04 4.40 -11.42
N LYS A 16 0.55 5.55 -11.81
CA LYS A 16 0.91 6.60 -10.86
C LYS A 16 -0.32 7.25 -10.25
N ALA A 17 -0.21 7.64 -8.98
CA ALA A 17 -1.18 8.43 -8.26
C ALA A 17 -1.58 9.72 -9.01
N SER A 18 -2.81 10.18 -8.82
CA SER A 18 -3.31 11.46 -9.34
C SER A 18 -3.82 12.35 -8.21
N SER A 19 -3.84 13.67 -8.46
CA SER A 19 -4.34 14.66 -7.49
C SER A 19 -5.80 15.05 -7.73
N GLU A 20 -6.35 14.85 -8.94
CA GLU A 20 -7.71 15.25 -9.31
C GLU A 20 -8.38 14.20 -10.22
N PRO A 21 -9.29 13.37 -9.66
CA PRO A 21 -9.51 13.20 -8.22
C PRO A 21 -8.28 12.60 -7.54
N LEU A 22 -8.14 12.80 -6.23
CA LEU A 22 -7.10 12.13 -5.47
C LEU A 22 -7.26 10.63 -5.62
N SER A 23 -6.21 9.97 -6.09
CA SER A 23 -6.16 8.53 -6.34
C SER A 23 -4.75 8.02 -6.06
N ALA A 24 -4.66 6.93 -5.32
CA ALA A 24 -3.40 6.28 -4.98
C ALA A 24 -2.73 5.65 -6.21
N ASP A 25 -1.46 5.33 -6.08
CA ASP A 25 -0.75 4.45 -7.01
C ASP A 25 -1.41 3.06 -7.03
N ILE A 26 -1.60 2.50 -8.23
CA ILE A 26 -2.22 1.18 -8.39
C ILE A 26 -1.16 0.20 -8.85
N GLY A 27 -0.81 -0.74 -7.98
CA GLY A 27 0.12 -1.83 -8.31
C GLY A 27 -0.54 -2.92 -9.14
N VAL A 28 0.18 -3.48 -10.10
CA VAL A 28 -0.30 -4.56 -10.96
C VAL A 28 0.76 -5.63 -11.09
N LEU A 29 0.43 -6.86 -10.67
CA LEU A 29 1.26 -8.02 -10.88
C LEU A 29 0.56 -9.01 -11.81
N LYS A 30 1.20 -9.33 -12.92
CA LYS A 30 0.77 -10.39 -13.82
C LYS A 30 1.11 -11.75 -13.20
N GLY A 31 0.12 -12.42 -12.66
CA GLY A 31 0.24 -13.79 -12.16
C GLY A 31 0.08 -14.83 -13.28
N ARG A 32 0.07 -16.12 -12.91
CA ARG A 32 -0.09 -17.23 -13.85
C ARG A 32 -1.51 -17.37 -14.34
N GLU A 33 -2.48 -17.25 -13.43
CA GLU A 33 -3.89 -17.45 -13.73
C GLU A 33 -4.73 -16.18 -13.53
N CYS A 34 -4.24 -15.22 -12.77
CA CYS A 34 -4.93 -13.98 -12.47
C CYS A 34 -4.00 -12.76 -12.52
N THR A 35 -4.58 -11.59 -12.52
CA THR A 35 -3.89 -10.32 -12.29
C THR A 35 -4.11 -9.89 -10.85
N TRP A 36 -3.04 -9.67 -10.11
CA TRP A 36 -3.08 -9.07 -8.79
C TRP A 36 -3.07 -7.55 -8.91
N ILE A 37 -3.91 -6.89 -8.13
CA ILE A 37 -4.01 -5.43 -8.08
C ILE A 37 -3.78 -5.00 -6.64
N PHE A 38 -2.83 -4.13 -6.40
CA PHE A 38 -2.63 -3.49 -5.09
C PHE A 38 -3.20 -2.08 -5.14
N ASP A 39 -4.24 -1.84 -4.35
CA ASP A 39 -5.15 -0.71 -4.37
C ASP A 39 -5.88 -0.53 -5.71
N VAL A 40 -6.99 0.15 -5.69
CA VAL A 40 -7.85 0.29 -6.87
C VAL A 40 -8.11 1.76 -7.23
N GLY A 41 -7.44 2.65 -6.52
CA GLY A 41 -7.56 4.07 -6.76
C GLY A 41 -8.97 4.61 -6.61
N ASN A 42 -9.17 5.80 -7.13
CA ASN A 42 -10.44 6.52 -7.11
C ASN A 42 -10.71 7.18 -8.48
N GLY A 43 -11.99 7.32 -8.80
CA GLY A 43 -12.43 8.02 -10.00
C GLY A 43 -12.39 7.21 -11.29
N PRO A 44 -12.91 7.80 -12.39
CA PRO A 44 -13.17 7.07 -13.63
C PRO A 44 -11.92 6.66 -14.40
N GLU A 45 -10.84 7.41 -14.30
CA GLU A 45 -9.57 7.08 -14.98
C GLU A 45 -8.96 5.81 -14.38
N ALA A 46 -8.81 5.76 -13.05
CA ALA A 46 -8.34 4.59 -12.32
C ALA A 46 -9.23 3.37 -12.59
N ALA A 47 -10.56 3.54 -12.54
CA ALA A 47 -11.51 2.49 -12.91
C ALA A 47 -11.31 1.99 -14.36
N GLY A 48 -11.07 2.91 -15.31
CA GLY A 48 -10.78 2.59 -16.70
C GLY A 48 -9.49 1.78 -16.86
N CYS A 49 -8.43 2.13 -16.11
CA CYS A 49 -7.17 1.40 -16.07
C CYS A 49 -7.41 -0.05 -15.62
N ILE A 50 -8.09 -0.25 -14.50
CA ILE A 50 -8.35 -1.58 -13.93
C ILE A 50 -9.24 -2.42 -14.88
N LYS A 51 -10.28 -1.83 -15.47
CA LYS A 51 -11.15 -2.51 -16.44
C LYS A 51 -10.40 -2.97 -17.70
N SER A 52 -9.31 -2.29 -18.05
CA SER A 52 -8.48 -2.68 -19.20
C SER A 52 -7.60 -3.91 -18.96
N LEU A 53 -7.42 -4.33 -17.70
CA LEU A 53 -6.66 -5.53 -17.34
C LEU A 53 -7.41 -6.79 -17.76
N PRO A 54 -6.73 -7.73 -18.44
CA PRO A 54 -7.36 -8.96 -18.90
C PRO A 54 -7.52 -9.99 -17.78
N GLY A 55 -8.43 -10.94 -17.98
CA GLY A 55 -8.58 -12.14 -17.15
C GLY A 55 -9.16 -11.90 -15.77
N LEU A 56 -9.00 -12.90 -14.92
CA LEU A 56 -9.39 -12.86 -13.51
C LEU A 56 -8.54 -11.85 -12.74
N LYS A 57 -9.15 -11.19 -11.78
CA LYS A 57 -8.48 -10.19 -10.95
C LYS A 57 -8.63 -10.53 -9.47
N ARG A 58 -7.57 -10.32 -8.71
CA ARG A 58 -7.57 -10.32 -7.25
C ARG A 58 -7.04 -8.98 -6.77
N ALA A 59 -7.78 -8.33 -5.89
CA ALA A 59 -7.40 -7.02 -5.38
C ALA A 59 -6.98 -7.11 -3.92
N VAL A 60 -5.91 -6.41 -3.58
CA VAL A 60 -5.41 -6.19 -2.23
C VAL A 60 -5.62 -4.74 -1.90
N LEU A 61 -6.45 -4.45 -0.90
CA LEU A 61 -6.79 -3.10 -0.48
C LEU A 61 -5.96 -2.76 0.75
N SER A 62 -5.01 -1.84 0.60
CA SER A 62 -4.05 -1.49 1.65
C SER A 62 -4.71 -0.99 2.92
N HIS A 63 -5.66 -0.06 2.79
CA HIS A 63 -6.43 0.52 3.88
C HIS A 63 -7.73 1.17 3.35
N PHE A 64 -8.56 1.73 4.21
CA PHE A 64 -9.94 2.12 3.90
C PHE A 64 -10.13 3.54 3.31
N HIS A 65 -9.09 4.31 3.02
CA HIS A 65 -9.24 5.64 2.42
C HIS A 65 -9.71 5.55 0.98
N MET A 66 -10.55 6.52 0.58
CA MET A 66 -11.26 6.47 -0.70
C MET A 66 -10.36 6.54 -1.92
N ASP A 67 -9.24 7.22 -1.82
CA ASP A 67 -8.23 7.30 -2.88
C ASP A 67 -7.53 5.95 -3.16
N HIS A 68 -7.59 5.01 -2.21
CA HIS A 68 -7.10 3.64 -2.35
C HIS A 68 -8.19 2.65 -2.74
N ILE A 69 -9.41 2.80 -2.20
CA ILE A 69 -10.47 1.81 -2.38
C ILE A 69 -11.65 2.29 -3.21
N GLY A 70 -11.68 3.54 -3.68
CA GLY A 70 -12.86 4.15 -4.32
C GLY A 70 -13.51 3.30 -5.40
N ASN A 71 -12.70 2.61 -6.20
CA ASN A 71 -13.16 1.79 -7.32
C ASN A 71 -13.27 0.29 -7.01
N TRP A 72 -13.34 -0.13 -5.74
CA TRP A 72 -13.31 -1.55 -5.42
C TRP A 72 -14.45 -2.36 -6.05
N ARG A 73 -15.64 -1.75 -6.23
CA ARG A 73 -16.78 -2.41 -6.91
C ARG A 73 -16.54 -2.50 -8.41
N GLU A 74 -16.02 -1.44 -9.01
CA GLU A 74 -15.73 -1.33 -10.43
C GLU A 74 -14.54 -2.17 -10.87
N ALA A 75 -13.66 -2.55 -9.94
CA ALA A 75 -12.49 -3.37 -10.20
C ALA A 75 -12.85 -4.75 -10.76
N GLY A 76 -14.03 -5.28 -10.41
CA GLY A 76 -14.47 -6.60 -10.87
C GLY A 76 -13.53 -7.70 -10.40
N ALA A 77 -12.93 -7.53 -9.20
CA ALA A 77 -12.07 -8.54 -8.62
C ALA A 77 -12.90 -9.72 -8.09
N GLU A 78 -12.45 -10.93 -8.39
CA GLU A 78 -13.07 -12.18 -7.89
C GLU A 78 -12.88 -12.30 -6.38
N THR A 79 -11.71 -11.87 -5.90
CA THR A 79 -11.38 -11.88 -4.48
C THR A 79 -10.79 -10.53 -4.07
N LEU A 80 -11.25 -10.02 -2.93
CA LEU A 80 -10.68 -8.85 -2.25
C LEU A 80 -9.95 -9.34 -1.00
N TYR A 81 -8.70 -8.95 -0.84
CA TYR A 81 -7.91 -9.13 0.38
C TYR A 81 -7.74 -7.79 1.07
N GLN A 82 -7.96 -7.72 2.36
CA GLN A 82 -7.96 -6.44 3.09
C GLN A 82 -7.83 -6.63 4.59
N GLY A 83 -7.48 -5.57 5.30
CA GLY A 83 -7.52 -5.55 6.75
C GLY A 83 -8.94 -5.47 7.31
N ALA A 84 -9.12 -5.80 8.60
CA ALA A 84 -10.42 -5.85 9.25
C ALA A 84 -11.18 -4.50 9.26
N TYR A 85 -10.47 -3.37 9.23
CA TYR A 85 -11.11 -2.05 9.16
C TYR A 85 -11.59 -1.72 7.75
N THR A 86 -10.82 -2.05 6.71
CA THR A 86 -11.22 -1.89 5.31
C THR A 86 -12.46 -2.75 5.00
N PHE A 87 -12.51 -3.97 5.56
CA PHE A 87 -13.68 -4.85 5.43
C PHE A 87 -14.99 -4.20 5.91
N ARG A 88 -14.96 -3.29 6.91
CA ARG A 88 -16.17 -2.56 7.36
C ARG A 88 -16.72 -1.62 6.28
N HIS A 89 -15.89 -1.19 5.34
CA HIS A 89 -16.28 -0.30 4.23
C HIS A 89 -16.74 -1.09 3.00
N THR A 90 -16.12 -2.23 2.73
CA THR A 90 -16.48 -3.07 1.57
C THR A 90 -17.59 -4.07 1.86
N GLY A 91 -17.65 -4.61 3.09
CA GLY A 91 -18.61 -5.61 3.54
C GLY A 91 -18.42 -7.00 2.93
N MET A 92 -17.35 -7.22 2.13
CA MET A 92 -17.09 -8.47 1.45
C MET A 92 -15.60 -8.70 1.23
N GLY A 93 -15.20 -9.95 0.93
CA GLY A 93 -13.82 -10.35 0.69
C GLY A 93 -13.17 -11.01 1.90
N GLU A 94 -11.87 -11.22 1.85
CA GLU A 94 -11.11 -11.93 2.87
C GLU A 94 -10.33 -10.97 3.77
N ILE A 95 -10.41 -11.21 5.08
CA ILE A 95 -9.68 -10.43 6.07
C ILE A 95 -8.31 -11.07 6.28
N VAL A 96 -7.26 -10.35 5.92
CA VAL A 96 -5.88 -10.73 6.21
C VAL A 96 -5.60 -10.49 7.69
N ARG A 97 -5.04 -11.52 8.36
CA ARG A 97 -4.56 -11.45 9.74
C ARG A 97 -3.15 -12.00 9.82
N GLY A 98 -2.25 -11.25 10.45
CA GLY A 98 -0.85 -11.60 10.53
C GLY A 98 -0.20 -11.65 9.15
N SER A 99 0.15 -12.82 8.66
CA SER A 99 0.79 -13.01 7.34
C SER A 99 0.15 -14.18 6.59
N LEU A 100 -0.09 -13.99 5.29
CA LEU A 100 -0.72 -14.95 4.40
C LEU A 100 0.13 -15.10 3.11
N ALA A 101 0.70 -16.28 2.91
CA ALA A 101 1.39 -16.62 1.67
C ALA A 101 0.38 -17.14 0.64
N LEU A 102 0.48 -16.65 -0.59
CA LEU A 102 -0.39 -16.97 -1.70
C LEU A 102 0.45 -17.41 -2.92
N GLU A 103 -0.24 -17.75 -4.01
CA GLU A 103 0.42 -18.07 -5.27
C GLU A 103 1.14 -16.85 -5.89
N ASP A 104 1.85 -17.06 -6.98
CA ASP A 104 2.58 -16.06 -7.76
C ASP A 104 3.69 -15.33 -7.00
N GLY A 105 4.15 -15.87 -5.87
CA GLY A 105 5.16 -15.22 -5.02
C GLY A 105 4.61 -14.07 -4.18
N VAL A 106 3.28 -14.00 -4.02
CA VAL A 106 2.59 -12.98 -3.21
C VAL A 106 2.55 -13.40 -1.76
N ARG A 107 2.88 -12.48 -0.86
CA ARG A 107 2.68 -12.58 0.58
C ARG A 107 2.02 -11.30 1.09
N LEU A 108 0.86 -11.44 1.71
CA LEU A 108 0.16 -10.35 2.38
C LEU A 108 0.54 -10.32 3.86
N PHE A 109 0.55 -9.14 4.47
CA PHE A 109 0.87 -8.98 5.89
C PHE A 109 0.23 -7.75 6.49
N GLU A 110 -0.13 -7.82 7.77
CA GLU A 110 -0.63 -6.66 8.53
C GLU A 110 0.50 -5.69 8.83
N ILE A 111 0.20 -4.39 8.76
CA ILE A 111 1.12 -3.32 9.10
C ILE A 111 0.50 -2.49 10.24
N PRO A 112 1.09 -2.45 11.44
CA PRO A 112 0.76 -1.44 12.44
C PRO A 112 1.11 -0.06 11.88
N SER A 113 0.13 0.80 11.68
CA SER A 113 0.38 2.09 11.05
C SER A 113 -0.28 3.23 11.78
N SER A 114 0.40 4.37 11.81
CA SER A 114 -0.12 5.63 12.34
C SER A 114 -1.08 6.31 11.36
N HIS A 115 -1.03 5.96 10.08
CA HIS A 115 -1.89 6.54 9.04
C HIS A 115 -3.34 6.04 9.16
N ALA A 116 -3.52 4.71 9.17
CA ALA A 116 -4.85 4.12 9.26
C ALA A 116 -4.81 2.77 10.01
N LYS A 117 -5.94 2.43 10.66
CA LYS A 117 -6.07 1.13 11.32
C LYS A 117 -6.29 0.01 10.32
N GLY A 118 -5.59 -1.10 10.52
CA GLY A 118 -5.77 -2.31 9.71
C GLY A 118 -5.15 -2.19 8.33
N CYS A 119 -4.05 -1.45 8.21
CA CYS A 119 -3.24 -1.46 6.98
C CYS A 119 -2.68 -2.86 6.72
N ILE A 120 -2.62 -3.21 5.45
CA ILE A 120 -1.93 -4.41 4.98
C ILE A 120 -0.98 -4.06 3.84
N GLY A 121 0.09 -4.82 3.72
CA GLY A 121 1.03 -4.74 2.60
C GLY A 121 1.01 -5.99 1.75
N MET A 122 1.61 -5.90 0.57
CA MET A 122 1.78 -7.00 -0.37
C MET A 122 3.25 -7.10 -0.78
N GLU A 123 3.92 -8.17 -0.36
CA GLU A 123 5.26 -8.52 -0.83
C GLU A 123 5.16 -9.41 -2.08
N VAL A 124 6.03 -9.16 -3.04
CA VAL A 124 6.13 -9.86 -4.32
C VAL A 124 7.54 -10.37 -4.52
N ASP A 125 7.68 -11.69 -4.75
CA ASP A 125 8.93 -12.39 -5.05
C ASP A 125 10.07 -12.11 -4.05
N GLU A 126 9.74 -11.82 -2.79
CA GLU A 126 10.72 -11.42 -1.75
C GLU A 126 11.61 -10.24 -2.18
N THR A 127 11.19 -9.49 -3.19
CA THR A 127 11.97 -8.40 -3.79
C THR A 127 11.30 -7.04 -3.62
N TYR A 128 10.00 -6.96 -3.83
CA TYR A 128 9.22 -5.72 -3.75
C TYR A 128 8.12 -5.84 -2.69
N ALA A 129 7.84 -4.76 -1.96
CA ALA A 129 6.70 -4.72 -1.05
C ALA A 129 5.93 -3.41 -1.22
N PHE A 130 4.67 -3.51 -1.60
CA PHE A 130 3.71 -2.41 -1.58
C PHE A 130 3.25 -2.17 -0.15
N LEU A 131 3.31 -0.93 0.30
CA LEU A 131 2.97 -0.55 1.68
C LEU A 131 1.77 0.41 1.76
N GLY A 132 1.25 0.89 0.62
CA GLY A 132 0.23 1.94 0.58
C GLY A 132 0.74 3.19 1.30
N ASP A 133 -0.10 3.77 2.15
CA ASP A 133 0.22 4.94 2.97
C ASP A 133 0.65 4.57 4.39
N ALA A 134 0.93 3.29 4.65
CA ALA A 134 1.38 2.89 5.99
C ALA A 134 2.65 3.61 6.39
N VAL A 135 3.56 3.85 5.42
CA VAL A 135 4.84 4.53 5.59
C VAL A 135 4.80 5.88 4.89
N TYR A 136 5.19 6.93 5.60
CA TYR A 136 5.38 8.27 5.08
C TYR A 136 6.60 8.91 5.74
N CYS A 137 7.59 9.25 4.94
CA CYS A 137 8.87 9.78 5.44
C CYS A 137 8.93 11.31 5.50
N THR A 138 8.07 12.00 4.75
CA THR A 138 8.08 13.46 4.65
C THR A 138 6.68 14.06 4.75
N ALA A 139 6.60 15.28 5.33
CA ALA A 139 5.37 16.06 5.41
C ALA A 139 5.05 16.88 4.13
N LYS A 140 5.80 16.71 3.03
CA LYS A 140 5.81 17.62 1.88
C LYS A 140 4.46 17.79 1.15
N HIS A 141 3.54 16.83 1.29
CA HIS A 141 2.30 16.82 0.50
C HIS A 141 1.02 16.86 1.34
N THR A 142 1.10 17.14 2.64
CA THR A 142 -0.10 17.17 3.49
C THR A 142 -0.41 18.57 4.00
N GLN A 143 -1.67 18.94 3.86
CA GLN A 143 -2.21 20.09 4.60
C GLN A 143 -2.44 19.62 6.07
N GLY A 144 -1.49 19.91 6.94
CA GLY A 144 -1.61 19.60 8.36
C GLY A 144 -0.33 19.04 9.00
N ARG A 145 -0.38 18.81 10.30
CA ARG A 145 0.72 18.19 11.03
C ARG A 145 0.64 16.68 10.86
N LEU A 146 1.55 16.10 10.08
CA LEU A 146 1.77 14.67 10.09
C LEU A 146 2.52 14.27 11.36
N ALA A 147 2.10 13.17 11.95
CA ALA A 147 2.76 12.61 13.12
C ALA A 147 2.69 11.08 13.11
N TYR A 148 3.75 10.44 13.58
CA TYR A 148 3.71 9.05 13.97
C TYR A 148 3.30 8.90 15.42
N ASN A 149 2.47 7.90 15.73
CA ASN A 149 2.36 7.41 17.10
C ASN A 149 3.63 6.57 17.40
N ALA A 150 4.37 6.92 18.46
CA ALA A 150 5.65 6.29 18.76
C ALA A 150 5.55 4.76 19.00
N GLY A 151 4.48 4.30 19.65
CA GLY A 151 4.24 2.86 19.86
C GLY A 151 3.94 2.13 18.55
N LEU A 152 3.07 2.69 17.71
CA LEU A 152 2.75 2.11 16.40
C LEU A 152 3.98 2.09 15.49
N LEU A 153 4.79 3.16 15.47
CA LEU A 153 6.01 3.20 14.66
C LEU A 153 7.04 2.16 15.13
N ALA A 154 7.15 1.92 16.43
CA ALA A 154 8.01 0.86 16.94
C ALA A 154 7.58 -0.53 16.45
N ASP A 155 6.28 -0.80 16.44
CA ASP A 155 5.74 -2.08 15.97
C ASP A 155 5.80 -2.19 14.43
N GLU A 156 5.53 -1.10 13.72
CA GLU A 156 5.71 -1.00 12.27
C GLU A 156 7.15 -1.32 11.86
N LEU A 157 8.15 -0.70 12.49
CA LEU A 157 9.57 -0.99 12.25
C LEU A 157 9.92 -2.47 12.44
N LYS A 158 9.33 -3.16 13.45
CA LYS A 158 9.54 -4.60 13.65
C LYS A 158 9.00 -5.41 12.46
N VAL A 159 7.79 -5.08 11.98
CA VAL A 159 7.19 -5.74 10.82
C VAL A 159 8.01 -5.50 9.56
N LEU A 160 8.35 -4.23 9.26
CA LEU A 160 9.08 -3.86 8.05
C LEU A 160 10.48 -4.47 7.99
N ARG A 161 11.20 -4.57 9.12
CA ARG A 161 12.49 -5.28 9.20
C ARG A 161 12.36 -6.77 8.85
N GLY A 162 11.25 -7.40 9.27
CA GLY A 162 10.96 -8.81 9.02
C GLY A 162 10.54 -9.16 7.59
N ILE A 163 10.22 -8.17 6.74
CA ILE A 163 9.89 -8.37 5.32
C ILE A 163 11.19 -8.69 4.57
N LYS A 164 11.14 -9.63 3.63
CA LYS A 164 12.32 -10.02 2.82
C LYS A 164 12.57 -9.07 1.65
N ALA A 165 11.57 -8.34 1.19
CA ALA A 165 11.67 -7.39 0.08
C ALA A 165 12.87 -6.45 0.25
N GLN A 166 13.51 -6.13 -0.86
CA GLN A 166 14.63 -5.20 -0.96
C GLN A 166 14.17 -3.77 -1.27
N TYR A 167 13.00 -3.64 -1.91
CA TYR A 167 12.41 -2.37 -2.30
C TYR A 167 11.01 -2.21 -1.73
N PHE A 168 10.72 -1.04 -1.22
CA PHE A 168 9.40 -0.61 -0.79
C PHE A 168 8.76 0.30 -1.85
N LEU A 169 7.48 0.08 -2.09
CA LEU A 169 6.64 0.80 -3.03
C LEU A 169 5.66 1.61 -2.21
N LEU A 170 5.90 2.94 -2.16
CA LEU A 170 5.21 3.88 -1.28
C LEU A 170 4.25 4.72 -2.09
N SER A 171 2.96 4.64 -1.76
CA SER A 171 1.96 5.44 -2.44
C SER A 171 2.12 6.93 -2.11
N HIS A 172 1.80 7.79 -3.07
CA HIS A 172 1.93 9.24 -2.97
C HIS A 172 3.36 9.78 -2.74
N ASP A 173 4.38 8.93 -2.71
CA ASP A 173 5.77 9.39 -2.63
C ASP A 173 6.27 9.84 -4.01
N GLU A 174 7.14 10.87 -4.04
CA GLU A 174 7.78 11.32 -5.30
C GLU A 174 8.58 10.19 -5.95
N ALA A 175 9.27 9.40 -5.12
CA ALA A 175 9.98 8.20 -5.51
C ALA A 175 9.19 6.95 -5.08
N PHE A 176 8.22 6.55 -5.91
CA PHE A 176 7.37 5.39 -5.62
C PHE A 176 8.16 4.14 -5.22
N ILE A 177 9.32 3.89 -5.82
CA ILE A 177 10.19 2.75 -5.51
C ILE A 177 11.39 3.26 -4.71
N ARG A 178 11.56 2.76 -3.48
CA ARG A 178 12.66 3.11 -2.60
C ARG A 178 13.35 1.87 -2.05
N LYS A 179 14.65 1.95 -1.78
CA LYS A 179 15.34 0.86 -1.09
C LYS A 179 14.82 0.72 0.33
N LYS A 180 14.53 -0.50 0.75
CA LYS A 180 14.09 -0.82 2.11
C LYS A 180 15.00 -0.22 3.18
N GLU A 181 16.32 -0.36 3.00
CA GLU A 181 17.31 0.12 3.97
C GLU A 181 17.25 1.65 4.17
N GLU A 182 17.05 2.41 3.08
CA GLU A 182 16.91 3.86 3.14
C GLU A 182 15.64 4.27 3.89
N VAL A 183 14.52 3.62 3.59
CA VAL A 183 13.24 3.89 4.27
C VAL A 183 13.32 3.53 5.75
N LEU A 184 13.91 2.38 6.09
CA LEU A 184 14.08 1.98 7.49
C LEU A 184 14.98 2.95 8.25
N ALA A 185 16.07 3.43 7.65
CA ALA A 185 16.95 4.41 8.27
C ALA A 185 16.22 5.74 8.58
N GLU A 186 15.39 6.23 7.65
CA GLU A 186 14.57 7.43 7.85
C GLU A 186 13.53 7.23 8.98
N LEU A 187 12.84 6.09 9.00
CA LEU A 187 11.87 5.79 10.05
C LEU A 187 12.55 5.63 11.43
N GLU A 188 13.76 5.07 11.47
CA GLU A 188 14.57 4.95 12.69
C GLU A 188 15.02 6.32 13.19
N GLU A 189 15.41 7.22 12.29
CA GLU A 189 15.73 8.61 12.64
C GLU A 189 14.49 9.33 13.20
N ILE A 190 13.33 9.19 12.54
CA ILE A 190 12.06 9.73 13.04
C ILE A 190 11.76 9.16 14.43
N TYR A 191 11.88 7.86 14.62
CA TYR A 191 11.65 7.21 15.91
C TYR A 191 12.65 7.68 16.99
N GLY A 192 13.89 7.97 16.60
CA GLY A 192 14.91 8.53 17.49
C GLY A 192 14.54 9.89 18.08
N ARG A 193 13.70 10.66 17.41
CA ARG A 193 13.20 11.99 17.85
C ARG A 193 12.03 11.92 18.85
N ARG A 194 11.60 10.70 19.25
CA ARG A 194 10.49 10.54 20.21
C ARG A 194 10.77 11.20 21.54
N ASP A 195 9.75 11.87 22.07
CA ASP A 195 9.73 12.40 23.45
C ASP A 195 9.02 11.38 24.36
N PRO A 196 9.63 10.93 25.49
CA PRO A 196 8.98 10.04 26.45
C PRO A 196 7.67 10.60 27.05
N GLN A 197 7.49 11.91 27.01
CA GLN A 197 6.29 12.58 27.50
C GLN A 197 5.19 12.76 26.43
N SER A 198 5.46 12.40 25.17
CA SER A 198 4.52 12.52 24.06
C SER A 198 4.32 11.17 23.36
N PRO A 199 3.07 10.73 23.10
CA PRO A 199 2.83 9.56 22.28
C PRO A 199 3.03 9.82 20.79
N TYR A 200 3.28 11.08 20.39
CA TYR A 200 3.38 11.48 18.99
C TYR A 200 4.74 12.07 18.65
N ILE A 201 5.23 11.72 17.46
CA ILE A 201 6.44 12.25 16.84
C ILE A 201 5.98 13.04 15.62
N PHE A 202 6.05 14.36 15.69
CA PHE A 202 5.65 15.23 14.57
C PHE A 202 6.75 15.30 13.52
N LEU A 203 6.34 15.19 12.26
CA LEU A 203 7.22 15.46 11.12
C LEU A 203 7.29 16.97 10.90
N ALA A 204 8.50 17.47 10.77
CA ALA A 204 8.77 18.89 10.54
C ALA A 204 8.53 19.29 9.09
#